data_37b4570254e3e06fc1384c3505125f3c
#
_entry.id   37b4570254e3e06fc1384c3505125f3c
#
_cell.length_a   1.000
_cell.length_b   1.000
_cell.length_c   1.000
_cell.angle_alpha   90.00
_cell.angle_beta   90.00
_cell.angle_gamma   90.00
#
_symmetry.space_group_name_H-M   'P 1'
#
loop_
_entity.id
_entity.type
_entity.pdbx_description
1 polymer ?
#
loop_
_entity_poly.entity_id
_entity_poly.type
_entity_poly.pdbx_seq_one_letter_code
_entity_poly.pdbx_strand_id
1 'polypeptide(L)'
;MTGLRRMRWWDVEPVAALERELFPHDAWSVEQLWGELAHVPDTRWYAVHEDDSGVDGYVGLYAVPPEGDVQTIAVAPRSQGRGLGRELLDALVAEARLRGCAQLFLEVLDGNEPALALYDSAGFERMGRRPSYYGPGLDAAVLRLRLHEHADRDAVPSEVRS
;
A
#
# COMPACT_ATOMS: atom_id res chain seq x y z
N MET A 1 13.99 10.69 -15.41
CA MET A 1 13.71 11.30 -14.13
C MET A 1 13.45 10.26 -13.06
N THR A 2 14.07 10.40 -11.91
CA THR A 2 13.86 9.51 -10.78
C THR A 2 12.78 10.08 -9.87
N GLY A 3 12.06 9.23 -9.19
CA GLY A 3 11.09 9.65 -8.19
C GLY A 3 9.74 8.98 -8.28
N LEU A 4 8.86 9.41 -7.38
CA LEU A 4 7.51 8.88 -7.25
C LEU A 4 6.55 9.68 -8.13
N ARG A 5 5.68 8.98 -8.86
CA ARG A 5 4.65 9.59 -9.70
C ARG A 5 3.43 8.68 -9.82
N ARG A 6 2.33 9.21 -10.32
CA ARG A 6 1.14 8.39 -10.59
C ARG A 6 1.45 7.32 -11.63
N MET A 7 0.91 6.12 -11.41
CA MET A 7 1.00 5.04 -12.36
C MET A 7 0.16 5.35 -13.61
N ARG A 8 0.74 5.05 -14.78
CA ARG A 8 0.09 5.23 -16.09
C ARG A 8 -0.05 3.88 -16.78
N TRP A 9 -0.81 3.85 -17.87
CA TRP A 9 -1.04 2.61 -18.61
C TRP A 9 0.27 1.96 -19.11
N TRP A 10 1.27 2.77 -19.47
CA TRP A 10 2.56 2.27 -19.94
C TRP A 10 3.42 1.66 -18.82
N ASP A 11 3.01 1.81 -17.57
CA ASP A 11 3.70 1.19 -16.44
C ASP A 11 3.21 -0.22 -16.16
N VAL A 12 2.11 -0.65 -16.78
CA VAL A 12 1.49 -1.95 -16.50
C VAL A 12 2.49 -3.09 -16.77
N GLU A 13 3.17 -3.08 -17.93
CA GLU A 13 4.13 -4.13 -18.24
C GLU A 13 5.34 -4.15 -17.30
N PRO A 14 6.01 -3.01 -17.02
CA PRO A 14 7.09 -3.01 -16.02
C PRO A 14 6.64 -3.46 -14.63
N VAL A 15 5.46 -3.05 -14.19
CA VAL A 15 4.92 -3.44 -12.88
C VAL A 15 4.60 -4.94 -12.87
N ALA A 16 4.00 -5.48 -13.93
CA ALA A 16 3.75 -6.91 -14.03
C ALA A 16 5.04 -7.72 -14.00
N ALA A 17 6.10 -7.22 -14.62
CA ALA A 17 7.40 -7.87 -14.57
C ALA A 17 7.98 -7.87 -13.14
N LEU A 18 7.83 -6.75 -12.43
CA LEU A 18 8.25 -6.65 -11.03
C LEU A 18 7.47 -7.62 -10.13
N GLU A 19 6.17 -7.74 -10.35
CA GLU A 19 5.33 -8.70 -9.63
C GLU A 19 5.80 -10.14 -9.83
N ARG A 20 6.09 -10.53 -11.07
CA ARG A 20 6.58 -11.88 -11.37
C ARG A 20 7.93 -12.17 -10.72
N GLU A 21 8.78 -11.17 -10.63
CA GLU A 21 10.09 -11.32 -9.99
C GLU A 21 9.96 -11.50 -8.47
N LEU A 22 9.09 -10.71 -7.83
CA LEU A 22 8.97 -10.69 -6.38
C LEU A 22 7.99 -11.73 -5.83
N PHE A 23 6.92 -12.02 -6.56
CA PHE A 23 5.81 -12.86 -6.12
C PHE A 23 5.49 -13.93 -7.16
N PRO A 24 6.42 -14.88 -7.42
CA PRO A 24 6.26 -15.83 -8.54
C PRO A 24 5.04 -16.73 -8.44
N HIS A 25 4.46 -16.89 -7.23
CA HIS A 25 3.32 -17.79 -7.01
C HIS A 25 1.97 -17.07 -7.08
N ASP A 26 1.94 -15.78 -6.83
CA ASP A 26 0.71 -14.99 -6.75
C ASP A 26 0.83 -13.60 -7.39
N ALA A 27 1.74 -13.47 -8.36
CA ALA A 27 1.93 -12.21 -9.08
C ALA A 27 0.64 -11.73 -9.73
N TRP A 28 0.37 -10.42 -9.63
CA TRP A 28 -0.73 -9.82 -10.37
C TRP A 28 -0.43 -9.83 -11.86
N SER A 29 -1.43 -10.20 -12.64
CA SER A 29 -1.33 -10.23 -14.10
C SER A 29 -1.49 -8.83 -14.71
N VAL A 30 -1.12 -8.71 -15.98
CA VAL A 30 -1.38 -7.49 -16.76
C VAL A 30 -2.87 -7.15 -16.73
N GLU A 31 -3.75 -8.15 -16.89
CA GLU A 31 -5.20 -7.95 -16.87
C GLU A 31 -5.70 -7.43 -15.53
N GLN A 32 -5.17 -7.96 -14.42
CA GLN A 32 -5.53 -7.48 -13.09
C GLN A 32 -5.08 -6.03 -12.89
N LEU A 33 -3.90 -5.67 -13.34
CA LEU A 33 -3.40 -4.29 -13.23
C LEU A 33 -4.23 -3.34 -14.08
N TRP A 34 -4.62 -3.72 -15.30
CA TRP A 34 -5.55 -2.94 -16.11
C TRP A 34 -6.89 -2.75 -15.40
N GLY A 35 -7.41 -3.82 -14.78
CA GLY A 35 -8.65 -3.75 -14.00
C GLY A 35 -8.57 -2.74 -12.86
N GLU A 36 -7.43 -2.69 -12.16
CA GLU A 36 -7.23 -1.70 -11.10
C GLU A 36 -7.14 -0.28 -11.63
N LEU A 37 -6.41 -0.06 -12.72
CA LEU A 37 -6.30 1.27 -13.32
C LEU A 37 -7.64 1.79 -13.84
N ALA A 38 -8.55 0.89 -14.23
CA ALA A 38 -9.88 1.28 -14.68
C ALA A 38 -10.70 1.98 -13.60
N HIS A 39 -10.37 1.77 -12.33
CA HIS A 39 -11.05 2.39 -11.18
C HIS A 39 -10.29 3.61 -10.61
N VAL A 40 -9.23 4.05 -11.27
CA VAL A 40 -8.52 5.29 -10.92
C VAL A 40 -9.23 6.46 -11.61
N PRO A 41 -9.49 7.57 -10.93
CA PRO A 41 -9.19 7.87 -9.53
C PRO A 41 -10.32 7.56 -8.54
N ASP A 42 -11.44 7.00 -8.96
CA ASP A 42 -12.64 6.86 -8.13
C ASP A 42 -12.38 6.13 -6.81
N THR A 43 -12.05 4.82 -6.88
CA THR A 43 -11.82 4.00 -5.70
C THR A 43 -10.38 3.51 -5.59
N ARG A 44 -9.54 3.79 -6.57
CA ARG A 44 -8.15 3.33 -6.63
C ARG A 44 -7.19 4.49 -6.79
N TRP A 45 -6.02 4.34 -6.21
CA TRP A 45 -4.87 5.21 -6.42
C TRP A 45 -3.62 4.35 -6.52
N TYR A 46 -2.85 4.53 -7.59
CA TYR A 46 -1.61 3.79 -7.83
C TYR A 46 -0.50 4.74 -8.15
N ALA A 47 0.68 4.47 -7.58
CA ALA A 47 1.88 5.24 -7.85
C ALA A 47 3.05 4.29 -8.10
N VAL A 48 3.96 4.74 -8.94
CA VAL A 48 5.21 4.04 -9.23
C VAL A 48 6.37 4.92 -8.84
N HIS A 49 7.46 4.28 -8.46
CA HIS A 49 8.76 4.92 -8.32
C HIS A 49 9.65 4.42 -9.44
N GLU A 50 10.45 5.31 -10.01
CA GLU A 50 11.40 4.91 -11.03
C GLU A 50 12.78 5.50 -10.74
N ASP A 51 13.80 4.69 -11.02
CA ASP A 51 15.20 5.11 -11.04
C ASP A 51 15.68 5.20 -12.50
N ASP A 52 16.98 5.36 -12.70
CA ASP A 52 17.57 5.46 -14.04
C ASP A 52 17.41 4.17 -14.87
N SER A 53 17.11 3.04 -14.21
CA SER A 53 16.89 1.74 -14.85
C SER A 53 15.43 1.42 -15.13
N GLY A 54 14.50 2.29 -14.71
CA GLY A 54 13.06 2.09 -14.90
C GLY A 54 12.29 1.97 -13.59
N VAL A 55 11.09 1.41 -13.64
CA VAL A 55 10.25 1.23 -12.46
C VAL A 55 10.94 0.29 -11.45
N ASP A 56 11.15 0.77 -10.25
CA ASP A 56 11.79 0.01 -9.18
C ASP A 56 10.88 -0.18 -7.95
N GLY A 57 9.68 0.37 -7.98
CA GLY A 57 8.70 0.15 -6.93
C GLY A 57 7.32 0.65 -7.32
N TYR A 58 6.30 0.14 -6.64
CA TYR A 58 4.94 0.65 -6.83
C TYR A 58 4.09 0.37 -5.59
N VAL A 59 2.97 1.07 -5.50
CA VAL A 59 2.05 0.97 -4.39
C VAL A 59 0.63 1.20 -4.89
N GLY A 60 -0.34 0.51 -4.31
CA GLY A 60 -1.73 0.64 -4.68
C GLY A 60 -2.66 0.75 -3.48
N LEU A 61 -3.60 1.68 -3.55
CA LEU A 61 -4.61 1.95 -2.55
C LEU A 61 -5.99 1.67 -3.13
N TYR A 62 -6.81 0.97 -2.35
CA TYR A 62 -8.27 0.89 -2.56
C TYR A 62 -8.92 1.71 -1.45
N ALA A 63 -9.66 2.74 -1.81
CA ALA A 63 -10.27 3.63 -0.83
C ALA A 63 -11.77 3.78 -1.06
N VAL A 64 -12.55 3.35 -0.09
CA VAL A 64 -13.98 3.62 0.03
C VAL A 64 -14.17 4.19 1.42
N PRO A 65 -14.07 5.53 1.58
CA PRO A 65 -14.11 6.12 2.92
C PRO A 65 -15.34 5.68 3.71
N PRO A 66 -15.20 5.45 5.01
CA PRO A 66 -14.06 5.78 5.88
C PRO A 66 -12.92 4.76 5.89
N GLU A 67 -12.94 3.74 5.07
CA GLU A 67 -11.93 2.69 5.05
C GLU A 67 -11.10 2.69 3.78
N GLY A 68 -9.85 2.30 3.92
CA GLY A 68 -8.96 2.05 2.80
C GLY A 68 -8.15 0.79 3.01
N ASP A 69 -7.69 0.21 1.92
CA ASP A 69 -6.85 -0.99 1.92
C ASP A 69 -5.54 -0.72 1.19
N VAL A 70 -4.44 -1.12 1.79
CA VAL A 70 -3.17 -1.22 1.08
C VAL A 70 -3.27 -2.47 0.22
N GLN A 71 -3.50 -2.29 -1.08
CA GLN A 71 -3.68 -3.40 -2.02
C GLN A 71 -2.38 -4.11 -2.29
N THR A 72 -1.32 -3.34 -2.45
CA THR A 72 -0.02 -3.87 -2.82
C THR A 72 1.06 -2.83 -2.56
N ILE A 73 2.25 -3.31 -2.24
CA ILE A 73 3.47 -2.52 -2.17
C ILE A 73 4.62 -3.42 -2.57
N ALA A 74 5.45 -2.98 -3.48
CA ALA A 74 6.56 -3.78 -3.99
C ALA A 74 7.77 -2.91 -4.30
N VAL A 75 8.95 -3.41 -3.96
CA VAL A 75 10.22 -2.73 -4.21
C VAL A 75 11.17 -3.73 -4.88
N ALA A 76 11.73 -3.35 -6.02
CA ALA A 76 12.70 -4.17 -6.74
C ALA A 76 13.91 -4.51 -5.86
N PRO A 77 14.48 -5.72 -5.99
CA PRO A 77 15.64 -6.10 -5.16
C PRO A 77 16.78 -5.08 -5.19
N ARG A 78 17.06 -4.46 -6.34
CA ARG A 78 18.12 -3.46 -6.48
C ARG A 78 17.89 -2.19 -5.64
N SER A 79 16.67 -1.94 -5.23
CA SER A 79 16.28 -0.73 -4.51
C SER A 79 15.83 -0.99 -3.07
N GLN A 80 15.89 -2.23 -2.62
CA GLN A 80 15.55 -2.59 -1.25
C GLN A 80 16.60 -2.09 -0.27
N GLY A 81 16.20 -1.85 0.98
CA GLY A 81 17.09 -1.41 2.03
C GLY A 81 17.50 0.06 1.97
N ARG A 82 16.81 0.87 1.16
CA ARG A 82 17.11 2.30 0.99
C ARG A 82 15.97 3.23 1.41
N GLY A 83 14.95 2.67 2.07
CA GLY A 83 13.81 3.46 2.52
C GLY A 83 12.72 3.67 1.48
N LEU A 84 12.81 3.06 0.30
CA LEU A 84 11.80 3.22 -0.75
C LEU A 84 10.44 2.65 -0.34
N GLY A 85 10.41 1.51 0.33
CA GLY A 85 9.16 0.93 0.84
C GLY A 85 8.43 1.90 1.76
N ARG A 86 9.16 2.58 2.64
CA ARG A 86 8.58 3.58 3.54
C ARG A 86 8.09 4.81 2.77
N GLU A 87 8.83 5.26 1.77
CA GLU A 87 8.42 6.38 0.92
C GLU A 87 7.11 6.08 0.19
N LEU A 88 6.99 4.87 -0.36
CA LEU A 88 5.76 4.42 -1.02
C LEU A 88 4.60 4.36 -0.05
N LEU A 89 4.81 3.79 1.13
CA LEU A 89 3.79 3.68 2.15
C LEU A 89 3.34 5.05 2.66
N ASP A 90 4.28 5.97 2.90
CA ASP A 90 3.95 7.33 3.34
C ASP A 90 3.10 8.07 2.30
N ALA A 91 3.40 7.89 1.02
CA ALA A 91 2.60 8.48 -0.07
C ALA A 91 1.18 7.91 -0.08
N LEU A 92 1.02 6.60 0.11
CA LEU A 92 -0.29 5.96 0.19
C LEU A 92 -1.09 6.47 1.39
N VAL A 93 -0.46 6.57 2.55
CA VAL A 93 -1.10 7.08 3.77
C VAL A 93 -1.59 8.52 3.57
N ALA A 94 -0.76 9.36 2.94
CA ALA A 94 -1.14 10.74 2.64
C ALA A 94 -2.36 10.80 1.72
N GLU A 95 -2.40 9.96 0.68
CA GLU A 95 -3.53 9.90 -0.24
C GLU A 95 -4.80 9.41 0.46
N ALA A 96 -4.69 8.39 1.31
CA ALA A 96 -5.81 7.88 2.09
C ALA A 96 -6.42 8.97 2.98
N ARG A 97 -5.58 9.78 3.63
CA ARG A 97 -6.04 10.92 4.41
C ARG A 97 -6.78 11.95 3.57
N LEU A 98 -6.23 12.29 2.41
CA LEU A 98 -6.86 13.23 1.48
C LEU A 98 -8.25 12.75 1.04
N ARG A 99 -8.44 11.45 0.91
CA ARG A 99 -9.71 10.85 0.51
C ARG A 99 -10.70 10.70 1.65
N GLY A 100 -10.30 10.99 2.89
CA GLY A 100 -11.18 10.91 4.05
C GLY A 100 -11.25 9.55 4.71
N CYS A 101 -10.26 8.69 4.50
CA CYS A 101 -10.17 7.42 5.19
C CYS A 101 -9.83 7.63 6.66
N ALA A 102 -10.57 6.96 7.54
CA ALA A 102 -10.34 6.97 8.98
C ALA A 102 -9.35 5.89 9.39
N GLN A 103 -9.23 4.84 8.60
CA GLN A 103 -8.32 3.72 8.87
C GLN A 103 -7.94 3.00 7.59
N LEU A 104 -6.77 2.37 7.65
CA LEU A 104 -6.23 1.53 6.59
C LEU A 104 -6.05 0.11 7.09
N PHE A 105 -6.34 -0.84 6.22
CA PHE A 105 -6.12 -2.26 6.48
C PHE A 105 -5.16 -2.86 5.44
N LEU A 106 -4.50 -3.93 5.80
CA LEU A 106 -3.73 -4.74 4.87
C LEU A 106 -3.62 -6.17 5.36
N GLU A 107 -3.40 -7.10 4.43
CA GLU A 107 -2.97 -8.44 4.72
C GLU A 107 -1.54 -8.62 4.23
N VAL A 108 -0.72 -9.28 5.04
CA VAL A 108 0.67 -9.58 4.73
C VAL A 108 0.97 -10.99 5.18
N LEU A 109 1.84 -11.70 4.43
CA LEU A 109 2.26 -13.04 4.82
C LEU A 109 2.85 -13.02 6.22
N ASP A 110 2.27 -13.81 7.13
CA ASP A 110 2.78 -13.97 8.49
C ASP A 110 4.13 -14.70 8.42
N GLY A 111 5.18 -14.01 8.85
CA GLY A 111 6.56 -14.47 8.68
C GLY A 111 7.37 -13.64 7.70
N ASN A 112 6.73 -12.75 6.94
CA ASN A 112 7.46 -11.78 6.11
C ASN A 112 8.00 -10.67 7.00
N GLU A 113 9.13 -10.94 7.64
CA GLU A 113 9.71 -10.05 8.65
C GLU A 113 10.04 -8.64 8.13
N PRO A 114 10.64 -8.45 6.95
CA PRO A 114 10.88 -7.11 6.44
C PRO A 114 9.60 -6.28 6.25
N ALA A 115 8.55 -6.89 5.73
CA ALA A 115 7.27 -6.21 5.54
C ALA A 115 6.62 -5.89 6.89
N LEU A 116 6.60 -6.84 7.82
CA LEU A 116 6.04 -6.63 9.15
C LEU A 116 6.78 -5.51 9.89
N ALA A 117 8.11 -5.44 9.77
CA ALA A 117 8.90 -4.38 10.37
C ALA A 117 8.56 -3.01 9.77
N LEU A 118 8.37 -2.94 8.46
CA LEU A 118 7.98 -1.72 7.78
C LEU A 118 6.63 -1.20 8.30
N TYR A 119 5.63 -2.07 8.35
CA TYR A 119 4.29 -1.68 8.80
C TYR A 119 4.27 -1.32 10.28
N ASP A 120 4.97 -2.08 11.11
CA ASP A 120 5.11 -1.75 12.53
C ASP A 120 5.72 -0.37 12.75
N SER A 121 6.81 -0.07 12.01
CA SER A 121 7.46 1.25 12.08
C SER A 121 6.55 2.40 11.65
N ALA A 122 5.57 2.11 10.79
CA ALA A 122 4.59 3.10 10.32
C ALA A 122 3.38 3.25 11.24
N GLY A 123 3.30 2.45 12.31
CA GLY A 123 2.22 2.54 13.28
C GLY A 123 1.07 1.56 13.09
N PHE A 124 1.18 0.63 12.16
CA PHE A 124 0.16 -0.41 11.99
C PHE A 124 0.17 -1.35 13.18
N GLU A 125 -1.01 -1.78 13.60
CA GLU A 125 -1.21 -2.73 14.69
C GLU A 125 -1.86 -4.01 14.16
N ARG A 126 -1.46 -5.15 14.75
CA ARG A 126 -2.00 -6.45 14.37
C ARG A 126 -3.41 -6.62 14.91
N MET A 127 -4.36 -6.93 14.04
CA MET A 127 -5.77 -7.12 14.40
C MET A 127 -6.17 -8.59 14.42
N GLY A 128 -5.49 -9.43 13.65
CA GLY A 128 -5.85 -10.83 13.56
C GLY A 128 -5.00 -11.58 12.54
N ARG A 129 -5.50 -12.75 12.17
CA ARG A 129 -4.84 -13.65 11.23
C ARG A 129 -5.88 -14.33 10.36
N ARG A 130 -5.57 -14.49 9.07
CA ARG A 130 -6.38 -15.29 8.15
C ARG A 130 -5.62 -16.57 7.82
N PRO A 131 -6.02 -17.73 8.37
CA PRO A 131 -5.32 -18.99 8.12
C PRO A 131 -5.38 -19.39 6.64
N SER A 132 -4.25 -19.85 6.11
CA SER A 132 -4.11 -20.35 4.74
C SER A 132 -4.55 -19.38 3.65
N TYR A 133 -4.51 -18.06 3.92
CA TYR A 133 -4.92 -17.03 2.98
C TYR A 133 -4.11 -17.02 1.68
N TYR A 134 -2.80 -17.27 1.79
CA TYR A 134 -1.88 -17.34 0.64
C TYR A 134 -1.61 -18.77 0.16
N GLY A 135 -2.26 -19.75 0.76
CA GLY A 135 -2.09 -21.16 0.44
C GLY A 135 -1.98 -22.00 1.69
N PRO A 136 -1.94 -23.35 1.57
CA PRO A 136 -1.85 -24.24 2.73
C PRO A 136 -0.65 -23.91 3.63
N GLY A 137 -0.91 -23.60 4.91
CA GLY A 137 0.12 -23.25 5.87
C GLY A 137 0.70 -21.85 5.71
N LEU A 138 0.18 -21.04 4.78
CA LEU A 138 0.65 -19.67 4.52
C LEU A 138 -0.41 -18.68 4.99
N ASP A 139 -0.35 -18.33 6.27
CA ASP A 139 -1.32 -17.44 6.91
C ASP A 139 -1.03 -15.98 6.60
N ALA A 140 -2.07 -15.15 6.60
CA ALA A 140 -1.93 -13.70 6.53
C ALA A 140 -2.08 -13.08 7.92
N ALA A 141 -1.21 -12.14 8.24
CA ALA A 141 -1.44 -11.21 9.33
C ALA A 141 -2.33 -10.07 8.82
N VAL A 142 -3.34 -9.70 9.59
CA VAL A 142 -4.23 -8.57 9.27
C VAL A 142 -3.80 -7.39 10.14
N LEU A 143 -3.44 -6.29 9.49
CA LEU A 143 -2.93 -5.10 10.17
C LEU A 143 -3.85 -3.91 9.90
N ARG A 144 -3.85 -2.95 10.83
CA ARG A 144 -4.66 -1.73 10.75
C ARG A 144 -3.85 -0.52 11.18
N LEU A 145 -4.03 0.60 10.46
CA LEU A 145 -3.54 1.91 10.87
C LEU A 145 -4.73 2.86 11.01
N ARG A 146 -4.83 3.51 12.16
CA ARG A 146 -5.82 4.57 12.39
C ARG A 146 -5.26 5.90 11.93
N LEU A 147 -6.06 6.66 11.16
CA LEU A 147 -5.63 7.91 10.54
C LEU A 147 -6.19 9.16 11.22
N HIS A 148 -7.26 9.02 12.01
CA HIS A 148 -8.01 10.18 12.53
C HIS A 148 -7.79 10.54 14.00
N GLU A 149 -6.90 9.85 14.71
CA GLU A 149 -6.64 10.19 16.13
C GLU A 149 -6.16 11.64 16.31
N HIS A 150 -5.52 12.22 15.30
CA HIS A 150 -5.03 13.59 15.36
C HIS A 150 -6.11 14.64 15.09
N ALA A 151 -7.07 14.34 14.23
CA ALA A 151 -8.15 15.26 13.90
C ALA A 151 -9.15 15.42 15.04
N ASP A 152 -9.43 14.34 15.78
CA ASP A 152 -10.35 14.38 16.91
C ASP A 152 -9.79 15.18 18.10
N ARG A 153 -8.48 15.20 18.28
CA ARG A 153 -7.83 15.99 19.34
C ARG A 153 -7.86 17.48 19.05
N ASP A 154 -7.77 17.85 17.79
CA ASP A 154 -7.79 19.25 17.37
C ASP A 154 -9.21 19.82 17.27
N ALA A 155 -10.21 18.96 17.12
CA ALA A 155 -11.62 19.37 17.05
C ALA A 155 -12.25 19.65 18.42
N VAL A 156 -11.78 18.99 19.48
CA VAL A 156 -12.33 19.10 20.82
C VAL A 156 -12.28 20.52 21.41
N PRO A 157 -11.21 21.32 21.20
CA PRO A 157 -11.18 22.68 21.76
C PRO A 157 -12.18 23.65 21.17
N SER A 158 -12.68 23.41 19.96
CA SER A 158 -13.63 24.33 19.33
C SER A 158 -15.07 24.14 19.81
N GLU A 159 -15.40 22.96 20.32
CA GLU A 159 -16.74 22.67 20.85
C GLU A 159 -16.95 23.25 22.26
N VAL A 160 -15.87 23.42 23.01
CA VAL A 160 -15.95 23.89 24.38
C VAL A 160 -16.25 25.38 24.48
N ARG A 161 -16.24 26.10 23.36
CA ARG A 161 -16.43 27.55 23.31
C ARG A 161 -17.83 28.02 22.98
N SER A 162 -18.72 27.13 22.70
CA SER A 162 -20.12 27.48 22.48
C SER A 162 -20.90 27.44 23.80
#